data_26bc0582d2be76d2a0893223c90df74d
#
_entry.id   26bc0582d2be76d2a0893223c90df74d
#
_cell.length_a   1.000
_cell.length_b   1.000
_cell.length_c   1.000
_cell.angle_alpha   90.00
_cell.angle_beta   90.00
_cell.angle_gamma   90.00
#
_symmetry.space_group_name_H-M   'P 1'
#
loop_
_entity.id
_entity.type
_entity.pdbx_description
1 polymer ?
#
loop_
_entity_poly.entity_id
_entity_poly.type
_entity_poly.pdbx_seq_one_letter_code
_entity_poly.pdbx_strand_id
1 'polypeptide(L)'
;MQQAAISHQDSLVIAVLAAAIALGLTLTTPTMGMQAVAGFLIVLTALTSVSAALYLLIASMLLSPEVAIGQIEGRGVGGRELSFRMDDILLVVIGVSWLVKNIVYRELALFRETPLNRPIAVYMVVCVVSTLVGVINGHVRPTTGFFFVLKYFEYFFVFFMVVNHVRSQQQVVRLVVALLAVGLIVSLYAISQIPSGQRASAPFEGEIGEPNTLGGYLVFLLAIMAGLLLHVQFGPIRVALLVLGGFAVLALMATLSRSSYLAGAVLLMAVGLTQWRRPRVLTVLLVILALVPLLAPANVKQRVNETFFGRQYGGEIKVGTVGLDLSTTERLKSWAYVLKDWVHDPILGRGITGYAWADAQYVKIIGETGLAGLGAFGFIIYRLWRCARESFLSQTDPFAKGLAHGFLLALVAMLAHGIGANTFIIIRIMEPFWLCAGLVMLLPTLSGQAEPRIKPQEAV
;
A
#
# COMPACT_ATOMS: atom_id res chain seq x y z
N MET A 1 38.61 0.78 18.81
CA MET A 1 38.43 -0.07 17.61
C MET A 1 37.39 0.65 16.73
N GLN A 2 37.88 1.37 15.71
CA GLN A 2 37.03 1.99 14.69
C GLN A 2 36.39 0.85 13.85
N GLN A 3 35.10 0.56 14.06
CA GLN A 3 34.35 -0.16 13.09
C GLN A 3 34.29 0.73 11.83
N ALA A 4 34.90 0.25 10.76
CA ALA A 4 34.77 0.86 9.44
C ALA A 4 33.30 0.93 9.10
N ALA A 5 32.70 2.13 9.24
CA ALA A 5 31.36 2.39 8.80
C ALA A 5 31.37 2.20 7.28
N ILE A 6 30.80 1.09 6.80
CA ILE A 6 30.51 0.90 5.40
C ILE A 6 29.81 2.18 4.93
N SER A 7 30.36 2.86 3.94
CA SER A 7 29.79 4.12 3.48
C SER A 7 28.34 3.89 3.06
N HIS A 8 27.46 4.88 3.28
CA HIS A 8 26.03 4.75 2.89
C HIS A 8 25.86 4.44 1.39
N GLN A 9 26.85 4.76 0.56
CA GLN A 9 26.87 4.39 -0.85
C GLN A 9 27.14 2.90 -1.06
N ASP A 10 28.03 2.31 -0.26
CA ASP A 10 28.37 0.88 -0.39
C ASP A 10 27.19 0.01 0.04
N SER A 11 26.44 0.39 1.08
CA SER A 11 25.24 -0.33 1.51
C SER A 11 24.10 -0.24 0.47
N LEU A 12 23.97 0.86 -0.25
CA LEU A 12 23.01 0.99 -1.36
C LEU A 12 23.37 0.06 -2.53
N VAL A 13 24.65 0.06 -2.92
CA VAL A 13 25.15 -0.79 -4.00
C VAL A 13 24.99 -2.27 -3.64
N ILE A 14 25.33 -2.65 -2.41
CA ILE A 14 25.14 -4.03 -1.91
C ILE A 14 23.66 -4.43 -1.92
N ALA A 15 22.76 -3.55 -1.47
CA ALA A 15 21.32 -3.83 -1.45
C ALA A 15 20.72 -3.95 -2.85
N VAL A 16 21.13 -3.08 -3.79
CA VAL A 16 20.68 -3.14 -5.18
C VAL A 16 21.22 -4.39 -5.86
N LEU A 17 22.49 -4.75 -5.63
CA LEU A 17 23.10 -5.97 -6.16
C LEU A 17 22.45 -7.23 -5.56
N ALA A 18 22.20 -7.26 -4.25
CA ALA A 18 21.52 -8.36 -3.59
C ALA A 18 20.08 -8.54 -4.11
N ALA A 19 19.34 -7.43 -4.29
CA ALA A 19 18.00 -7.45 -4.85
C ALA A 19 18.01 -7.89 -6.33
N ALA A 20 18.94 -7.39 -7.13
CA ALA A 20 19.08 -7.78 -8.54
C ALA A 20 19.50 -9.25 -8.69
N ILE A 21 20.43 -9.73 -7.84
CA ILE A 21 20.86 -11.15 -7.82
C ILE A 21 19.70 -12.03 -7.37
N ALA A 22 18.98 -11.66 -6.30
CA ALA A 22 17.83 -12.42 -5.83
C ALA A 22 16.73 -12.49 -6.89
N LEU A 23 16.41 -11.36 -7.53
CA LEU A 23 15.45 -11.31 -8.63
C LEU A 23 15.92 -12.13 -9.83
N GLY A 24 17.18 -12.01 -10.23
CA GLY A 24 17.78 -12.80 -11.31
C GLY A 24 17.75 -14.30 -11.04
N LEU A 25 18.09 -14.71 -9.82
CA LEU A 25 18.09 -16.12 -9.41
C LEU A 25 16.67 -16.71 -9.31
N THR A 26 15.68 -15.93 -8.90
CA THR A 26 14.27 -16.37 -8.87
C THR A 26 13.67 -16.49 -10.27
N LEU A 27 14.10 -15.66 -11.21
CA LEU A 27 13.60 -15.66 -12.60
C LEU A 27 14.31 -16.71 -13.49
N THR A 28 15.57 -17.06 -13.22
CA THR A 28 16.40 -17.85 -14.14
C THR A 28 16.61 -19.31 -13.73
N THR A 29 16.30 -19.69 -12.47
CA THR A 29 16.59 -21.05 -12.00
C THR A 29 15.52 -21.62 -11.09
N PRO A 30 14.90 -22.74 -11.50
CA PRO A 30 13.83 -23.38 -10.72
C PRO A 30 14.34 -24.28 -9.56
N THR A 31 15.65 -24.34 -9.28
CA THR A 31 16.17 -25.21 -8.22
C THR A 31 15.98 -24.61 -6.83
N MET A 32 15.28 -25.32 -5.93
CA MET A 32 15.07 -24.94 -4.54
C MET A 32 16.37 -24.51 -3.82
N GLY A 33 17.50 -25.10 -4.16
CA GLY A 33 18.79 -24.77 -3.55
C GLY A 33 19.27 -23.35 -3.82
N MET A 34 19.09 -22.85 -5.04
CA MET A 34 19.50 -21.48 -5.38
C MET A 34 18.57 -20.43 -4.80
N GLN A 35 17.26 -20.72 -4.72
CA GLN A 35 16.30 -19.85 -4.02
C GLN A 35 16.62 -19.77 -2.52
N ALA A 36 17.02 -20.89 -1.90
CA ALA A 36 17.44 -20.92 -0.51
C ALA A 36 18.73 -20.09 -0.28
N VAL A 37 19.71 -20.17 -1.17
CA VAL A 37 20.95 -19.36 -1.11
C VAL A 37 20.64 -17.88 -1.29
N ALA A 38 19.79 -17.51 -2.24
CA ALA A 38 19.36 -16.13 -2.44
C ALA A 38 18.62 -15.58 -1.21
N GLY A 39 17.69 -16.35 -0.65
CA GLY A 39 16.99 -16.02 0.58
C GLY A 39 17.96 -15.84 1.77
N PHE A 40 18.93 -16.74 1.91
CA PHE A 40 19.95 -16.63 2.96
C PHE A 40 20.81 -15.37 2.83
N LEU A 41 21.24 -15.01 1.62
CA LEU A 41 22.02 -13.78 1.38
C LEU A 41 21.20 -12.53 1.67
N ILE A 42 19.93 -12.52 1.33
CA ILE A 42 19.00 -11.43 1.65
C ILE A 42 18.86 -11.28 3.17
N VAL A 43 18.64 -12.39 3.87
CA VAL A 43 18.55 -12.41 5.34
C VAL A 43 19.84 -11.92 5.98
N LEU A 44 20.98 -12.40 5.52
CA LEU A 44 22.30 -11.99 6.02
C LEU A 44 22.54 -10.48 5.82
N THR A 45 22.15 -9.95 4.66
CA THR A 45 22.26 -8.52 4.37
C THR A 45 21.34 -7.70 5.29
N ALA A 46 20.12 -8.16 5.52
CA ALA A 46 19.17 -7.52 6.43
C ALA A 46 19.65 -7.51 7.88
N LEU A 47 20.33 -8.58 8.33
CA LEU A 47 20.91 -8.67 9.67
C LEU A 47 22.12 -7.72 9.86
N THR A 48 22.91 -7.49 8.81
CA THR A 48 24.11 -6.65 8.89
C THR A 48 23.80 -5.16 8.85
N SER A 49 22.84 -4.75 8.04
CA SER A 49 22.49 -3.34 7.84
C SER A 49 20.99 -3.09 7.76
N VAL A 50 20.47 -2.33 8.73
CA VAL A 50 19.04 -1.94 8.72
C VAL A 50 18.68 -1.05 7.52
N SER A 51 19.60 -0.20 7.07
CA SER A 51 19.39 0.61 5.87
C SER A 51 19.25 -0.27 4.64
N ALA A 52 20.11 -1.27 4.47
CA ALA A 52 20.01 -2.25 3.39
C ALA A 52 18.70 -3.05 3.48
N ALA A 53 18.30 -3.41 4.69
CA ALA A 53 17.04 -4.11 4.95
C ALA A 53 15.81 -3.31 4.47
N LEU A 54 15.77 -1.98 4.67
CA LEU A 54 14.69 -1.13 4.18
C LEU A 54 14.62 -1.08 2.65
N TYR A 55 15.77 -1.06 1.95
CA TYR A 55 15.78 -1.13 0.49
C TYR A 55 15.33 -2.49 -0.04
N LEU A 56 15.77 -3.58 0.60
CA LEU A 56 15.32 -4.93 0.28
C LEU A 56 13.82 -5.08 0.50
N LEU A 57 13.30 -4.51 1.60
CA LEU A 57 11.87 -4.49 1.87
C LEU A 57 11.11 -3.76 0.77
N ILE A 58 11.55 -2.57 0.35
CA ILE A 58 10.91 -1.82 -0.74
C ILE A 58 10.91 -2.64 -2.05
N ALA A 59 11.99 -3.32 -2.35
CA ALA A 59 12.06 -4.18 -3.54
C ALA A 59 11.11 -5.38 -3.40
N SER A 60 11.02 -6.01 -2.22
CA SER A 60 10.18 -7.18 -1.99
C SER A 60 8.68 -6.88 -2.01
N MET A 61 8.24 -5.68 -1.62
CA MET A 61 6.81 -5.32 -1.53
C MET A 61 6.00 -5.68 -2.78
N LEU A 62 6.60 -5.55 -3.97
CA LEU A 62 5.94 -5.85 -5.25
C LEU A 62 6.67 -6.89 -6.12
N LEU A 63 7.95 -7.16 -5.83
CA LEU A 63 8.76 -8.10 -6.60
C LEU A 63 8.97 -9.43 -5.86
N SER A 64 8.24 -9.67 -4.79
CA SER A 64 8.32 -10.90 -4.01
C SER A 64 7.41 -11.98 -4.58
N PRO A 65 7.93 -13.19 -4.86
CA PRO A 65 7.11 -14.33 -5.22
C PRO A 65 6.25 -14.78 -4.04
N GLU A 66 5.04 -15.25 -4.35
CA GLU A 66 4.13 -15.88 -3.40
C GLU A 66 4.34 -17.38 -3.40
N VAL A 67 4.54 -17.94 -2.21
CA VAL A 67 4.61 -19.39 -2.01
C VAL A 67 3.33 -19.83 -1.31
N ALA A 68 2.46 -20.54 -2.02
CA ALA A 68 1.26 -21.13 -1.44
C ALA A 68 1.65 -22.28 -0.50
N ILE A 69 1.27 -22.19 0.78
CA ILE A 69 1.59 -23.21 1.79
C ILE A 69 0.40 -24.14 2.04
N GLY A 70 -0.81 -23.75 1.65
CA GLY A 70 -2.00 -24.57 1.76
C GLY A 70 -3.27 -23.83 1.40
N GLN A 71 -4.30 -24.59 1.09
CA GLN A 71 -5.65 -24.05 0.93
C GLN A 71 -6.36 -24.04 2.27
N ILE A 72 -6.84 -22.89 2.72
CA ILE A 72 -7.73 -22.82 3.86
C ILE A 72 -9.15 -23.00 3.32
N GLU A 73 -9.70 -24.18 3.51
CA GLU A 73 -11.12 -24.42 3.29
C GLU A 73 -11.95 -23.52 4.23
N GLY A 74 -12.44 -22.42 3.69
CA GLY A 74 -13.39 -21.55 4.38
C GLY A 74 -14.82 -22.02 4.14
N ARG A 75 -15.73 -21.81 5.11
CA ARG A 75 -17.20 -21.93 4.93
C ARG A 75 -17.79 -20.82 4.05
N GLY A 76 -17.07 -20.30 3.07
CA GLY A 76 -17.52 -19.32 2.10
C GLY A 76 -16.91 -19.61 0.73
N VAL A 77 -17.63 -19.27 -0.31
CA VAL A 77 -17.25 -19.50 -1.71
C VAL A 77 -15.88 -18.90 -1.99
N GLY A 78 -14.89 -19.71 -2.36
CA GLY A 78 -13.52 -19.33 -2.68
C GLY A 78 -12.57 -19.57 -1.50
N GLY A 79 -11.92 -20.74 -1.47
CA GLY A 79 -10.81 -21.01 -0.56
C GLY A 79 -9.71 -19.98 -0.80
N ARG A 80 -9.32 -19.22 0.23
CA ARG A 80 -8.12 -18.38 0.16
C ARG A 80 -6.90 -19.25 0.40
N GLU A 81 -5.96 -19.16 -0.49
CA GLU A 81 -4.64 -19.74 -0.26
C GLU A 81 -3.91 -18.92 0.81
N LEU A 82 -3.35 -19.61 1.79
CA LEU A 82 -2.34 -19.02 2.67
C LEU A 82 -1.07 -18.95 1.86
N SER A 83 -0.74 -17.77 1.37
CA SER A 83 0.53 -17.50 0.73
C SER A 83 1.46 -16.79 1.70
N PHE A 84 2.68 -17.29 1.82
CA PHE A 84 3.79 -16.59 2.43
C PHE A 84 4.62 -15.92 1.34
N ARG A 85 5.08 -14.71 1.63
CA ARG A 85 5.88 -13.92 0.71
C ARG A 85 7.25 -13.63 1.31
N MET A 86 8.21 -13.25 0.49
CA MET A 86 9.55 -12.90 0.94
C MET A 86 9.54 -11.68 1.88
N ASP A 87 8.64 -10.72 1.67
CA ASP A 87 8.43 -9.57 2.55
C ASP A 87 8.01 -10.00 3.97
N ASP A 88 7.13 -11.00 4.12
CA ASP A 88 6.76 -11.57 5.42
C ASP A 88 8.02 -12.06 6.18
N ILE A 89 8.88 -12.79 5.48
CA ILE A 89 10.14 -13.32 6.06
C ILE A 89 11.10 -12.19 6.41
N LEU A 90 11.26 -11.22 5.50
CA LEU A 90 12.12 -10.07 5.72
C LEU A 90 11.67 -9.24 6.93
N LEU A 91 10.38 -8.98 7.06
CA LEU A 91 9.84 -8.24 8.20
C LEU A 91 10.09 -8.95 9.52
N VAL A 92 9.91 -10.28 9.56
CA VAL A 92 10.24 -11.08 10.75
C VAL A 92 11.74 -11.00 11.07
N VAL A 93 12.61 -11.18 10.06
CA VAL A 93 14.07 -11.14 10.24
C VAL A 93 14.54 -9.76 10.73
N ILE A 94 14.04 -8.70 10.11
CA ILE A 94 14.39 -7.33 10.49
C ILE A 94 13.87 -7.03 11.90
N GLY A 95 12.64 -7.47 12.21
CA GLY A 95 12.03 -7.32 13.53
C GLY A 95 12.82 -8.03 14.61
N VAL A 96 13.20 -9.27 14.39
CA VAL A 96 14.05 -10.03 15.33
C VAL A 96 15.43 -9.37 15.47
N SER A 97 16.04 -8.96 14.35
CA SER A 97 17.33 -8.26 14.38
C SER A 97 17.27 -6.96 15.20
N TRP A 98 16.19 -6.19 15.01
CA TRP A 98 15.95 -4.97 15.79
C TRP A 98 15.74 -5.27 17.27
N LEU A 99 14.92 -6.27 17.60
CA LEU A 99 14.67 -6.69 18.97
C LEU A 99 15.96 -7.15 19.67
N VAL A 100 16.75 -7.99 19.01
CA VAL A 100 18.04 -8.47 19.52
C VAL A 100 19.00 -7.30 19.77
N LYS A 101 19.11 -6.36 18.82
CA LYS A 101 19.96 -5.16 19.01
C LYS A 101 19.50 -4.34 20.20
N ASN A 102 18.21 -4.09 20.38
CA ASN A 102 17.68 -3.33 21.52
C ASN A 102 17.96 -4.04 22.86
N ILE A 103 17.85 -5.37 22.92
CA ILE A 103 18.16 -6.16 24.11
C ILE A 103 19.67 -6.08 24.42
N VAL A 104 20.52 -6.27 23.40
CA VAL A 104 22.00 -6.28 23.58
C VAL A 104 22.52 -4.91 23.99
N TYR A 105 22.03 -3.84 23.37
CA TYR A 105 22.48 -2.48 23.66
C TYR A 105 21.71 -1.82 24.80
N ARG A 106 20.78 -2.54 25.45
CA ARG A 106 19.91 -2.03 26.53
C ARG A 106 19.17 -0.74 26.18
N GLU A 107 18.91 -0.51 24.91
CA GLU A 107 18.04 0.57 24.46
C GLU A 107 16.59 0.14 24.67
N LEU A 108 16.02 0.42 25.85
CA LEU A 108 14.66 0.00 26.24
C LEU A 108 13.54 0.65 25.43
N ALA A 109 13.85 1.60 24.57
CA ALA A 109 12.87 2.26 23.71
C ALA A 109 12.55 1.44 22.47
N LEU A 110 11.71 0.40 22.61
CA LEU A 110 11.27 -0.46 21.52
C LEU A 110 10.53 0.29 20.40
N PHE A 111 9.77 1.32 20.74
CA PHE A 111 9.01 2.12 19.79
C PHE A 111 9.15 3.61 20.09
N ARG A 112 9.59 4.35 19.07
CA ARG A 112 9.59 5.81 19.13
C ARG A 112 8.15 6.32 19.27
N GLU A 113 7.89 7.21 20.21
CA GLU A 113 6.56 7.79 20.36
C GLU A 113 6.19 8.65 19.14
N THR A 114 5.07 8.31 18.52
CA THR A 114 4.52 9.06 17.42
C THR A 114 3.04 9.36 17.65
N PRO A 115 2.49 10.39 17.00
CA PRO A 115 1.06 10.67 17.08
C PRO A 115 0.17 9.53 16.54
N LEU A 116 0.73 8.54 15.84
CA LEU A 116 0.01 7.38 15.27
C LEU A 116 0.05 6.14 16.18
N ASN A 117 0.91 6.08 17.20
CA ASN A 117 1.01 4.90 18.08
C ASN A 117 -0.35 4.54 18.70
N ARG A 118 -1.04 5.54 19.28
CA ARG A 118 -2.36 5.32 19.91
C ARG A 118 -3.44 4.89 18.89
N PRO A 119 -3.65 5.59 17.76
CA PRO A 119 -4.62 5.16 16.74
C PRO A 119 -4.36 3.74 16.23
N ILE A 120 -3.11 3.40 15.95
CA ILE A 120 -2.72 2.06 15.50
C ILE A 120 -3.04 1.02 16.60
N ALA A 121 -2.64 1.29 17.85
CA ALA A 121 -2.91 0.39 18.97
C ALA A 121 -4.42 0.17 19.17
N VAL A 122 -5.23 1.24 19.15
CA VAL A 122 -6.69 1.13 19.28
C VAL A 122 -7.28 0.26 18.17
N TYR A 123 -6.88 0.49 16.91
CA TYR A 123 -7.37 -0.30 15.79
C TYR A 123 -6.99 -1.77 15.90
N MET A 124 -5.74 -2.05 16.28
CA MET A 124 -5.27 -3.42 16.45
C MET A 124 -5.98 -4.14 17.61
N VAL A 125 -6.20 -3.45 18.74
CA VAL A 125 -6.96 -4.01 19.86
C VAL A 125 -8.39 -4.35 19.43
N VAL A 126 -9.06 -3.46 18.68
CA VAL A 126 -10.40 -3.74 18.16
C VAL A 126 -10.39 -4.93 17.22
N CYS A 127 -9.41 -5.03 16.30
CA CYS A 127 -9.28 -6.18 15.40
C CYS A 127 -9.09 -7.49 16.16
N VAL A 128 -8.23 -7.51 17.20
CA VAL A 128 -7.97 -8.70 18.03
C VAL A 128 -9.24 -9.08 18.81
N VAL A 129 -9.85 -8.13 19.52
CA VAL A 129 -11.04 -8.38 20.35
C VAL A 129 -12.21 -8.86 19.49
N SER A 130 -12.48 -8.19 18.37
CA SER A 130 -13.51 -8.61 17.42
C SER A 130 -13.28 -10.04 16.91
N THR A 131 -12.02 -10.37 16.57
CA THR A 131 -11.67 -11.70 16.07
C THR A 131 -11.83 -12.77 17.16
N LEU A 132 -11.43 -12.49 18.41
CA LEU A 132 -11.62 -13.40 19.54
C LEU A 132 -13.11 -13.67 19.80
N VAL A 133 -13.94 -12.64 19.79
CA VAL A 133 -15.40 -12.78 19.90
C VAL A 133 -15.95 -13.60 18.72
N GLY A 134 -15.50 -13.33 17.49
CA GLY A 134 -15.88 -14.10 16.31
C GLY A 134 -15.49 -15.58 16.38
N VAL A 135 -14.33 -15.90 16.99
CA VAL A 135 -13.90 -17.28 17.25
C VAL A 135 -14.81 -17.95 18.29
N ILE A 136 -15.09 -17.27 19.41
CA ILE A 136 -15.96 -17.81 20.47
C ILE A 136 -17.37 -18.09 19.92
N ASN A 137 -17.89 -17.21 19.09
CA ASN A 137 -19.22 -17.35 18.47
C ASN A 137 -19.23 -18.32 17.26
N GLY A 138 -18.08 -18.91 16.91
CA GLY A 138 -17.98 -19.88 15.81
C GLY A 138 -18.03 -19.25 14.40
N HIS A 139 -17.95 -17.91 14.27
CA HIS A 139 -17.92 -17.22 12.99
C HIS A 139 -16.54 -17.26 12.32
N VAL A 140 -15.46 -17.30 13.12
CA VAL A 140 -14.07 -17.27 12.66
C VAL A 140 -13.36 -18.56 13.04
N ARG A 141 -12.60 -19.15 12.11
CA ARG A 141 -11.67 -20.24 12.43
C ARG A 141 -10.44 -19.66 13.15
N PRO A 142 -10.01 -20.20 14.31
CA PRO A 142 -8.91 -19.62 15.10
C PRO A 142 -7.61 -19.41 14.31
N THR A 143 -7.20 -20.40 13.51
CA THR A 143 -5.99 -20.34 12.68
C THR A 143 -6.09 -19.24 11.63
N THR A 144 -7.19 -19.18 10.89
CA THR A 144 -7.41 -18.18 9.84
C THR A 144 -7.47 -16.77 10.44
N GLY A 145 -8.24 -16.59 11.53
CA GLY A 145 -8.35 -15.30 12.21
C GLY A 145 -7.00 -14.81 12.73
N PHE A 146 -6.20 -15.68 13.34
CA PHE A 146 -4.85 -15.35 13.82
C PHE A 146 -3.95 -14.86 12.69
N PHE A 147 -3.86 -15.61 11.58
CA PHE A 147 -2.99 -15.21 10.46
C PHE A 147 -3.42 -13.90 9.80
N PHE A 148 -4.72 -13.66 9.63
CA PHE A 148 -5.18 -12.42 9.04
C PHE A 148 -5.01 -11.21 9.97
N VAL A 149 -5.15 -11.36 11.28
CA VAL A 149 -4.80 -10.32 12.25
C VAL A 149 -3.29 -10.03 12.20
N LEU A 150 -2.44 -11.07 12.11
CA LEU A 150 -1.00 -10.91 11.97
C LEU A 150 -0.62 -10.12 10.70
N LYS A 151 -1.32 -10.37 9.57
CA LYS A 151 -1.17 -9.60 8.33
C LYS A 151 -1.49 -8.11 8.48
N TYR A 152 -2.40 -7.74 9.38
CA TYR A 152 -2.66 -6.33 9.69
C TYR A 152 -1.56 -5.71 10.55
N PHE A 153 -0.86 -6.49 11.38
CA PHE A 153 0.33 -6.00 12.09
C PHE A 153 1.49 -5.71 11.14
N GLU A 154 1.65 -6.48 10.09
CA GLU A 154 2.76 -6.46 9.16
C GLU A 154 3.02 -5.06 8.59
N TYR A 155 2.03 -4.42 7.97
CA TYR A 155 2.23 -3.11 7.37
C TYR A 155 2.36 -1.98 8.40
N PHE A 156 1.80 -2.10 9.61
CA PHE A 156 2.09 -1.16 10.70
C PHE A 156 3.53 -1.30 11.19
N PHE A 157 4.08 -2.50 11.14
CA PHE A 157 5.45 -2.74 11.50
C PHE A 157 6.42 -2.01 10.57
N VAL A 158 6.13 -1.94 9.26
CA VAL A 158 6.88 -1.13 8.29
C VAL A 158 6.96 0.34 8.73
N PHE A 159 5.83 0.91 9.18
CA PHE A 159 5.80 2.28 9.71
C PHE A 159 6.77 2.45 10.89
N PHE A 160 6.70 1.57 11.89
CA PHE A 160 7.58 1.65 13.05
C PHE A 160 9.04 1.46 12.69
N MET A 161 9.36 0.58 11.75
CA MET A 161 10.72 0.41 11.25
C MET A 161 11.27 1.70 10.64
N VAL A 162 10.50 2.35 9.77
CA VAL A 162 10.89 3.61 9.14
C VAL A 162 11.15 4.69 10.20
N VAL A 163 10.19 4.88 11.11
CA VAL A 163 10.27 5.92 12.13
C VAL A 163 11.47 5.71 13.08
N ASN A 164 11.81 4.46 13.38
CA ASN A 164 12.91 4.17 14.29
C ASN A 164 14.30 4.20 13.62
N HIS A 165 14.41 4.03 12.30
CA HIS A 165 15.72 3.88 11.65
C HIS A 165 16.10 5.02 10.70
N VAL A 166 15.14 5.77 10.16
CA VAL A 166 15.45 6.90 9.28
C VAL A 166 15.87 8.11 10.13
N ARG A 167 17.07 8.65 9.85
CA ARG A 167 17.71 9.72 10.63
C ARG A 167 18.03 10.97 9.83
N SER A 168 17.96 10.94 8.51
CA SER A 168 18.33 12.08 7.66
C SER A 168 17.37 12.28 6.50
N GLN A 169 17.25 13.53 6.06
CA GLN A 169 16.46 13.88 4.88
C GLN A 169 16.99 13.20 3.62
N GLN A 170 18.31 12.99 3.52
CA GLN A 170 18.89 12.25 2.40
C GLN A 170 18.42 10.80 2.33
N GLN A 171 18.26 10.13 3.49
CA GLN A 171 17.69 8.78 3.55
C GLN A 171 16.23 8.79 3.06
N VAL A 172 15.43 9.80 3.44
CA VAL A 172 14.05 9.95 2.94
C VAL A 172 14.04 10.03 1.41
N VAL A 173 14.88 10.90 0.83
CA VAL A 173 14.99 11.04 -0.64
C VAL A 173 15.34 9.70 -1.29
N ARG A 174 16.36 9.00 -0.77
CA ARG A 174 16.82 7.71 -1.33
C ARG A 174 15.74 6.63 -1.27
N LEU A 175 15.02 6.52 -0.14
CA LEU A 175 13.94 5.53 0.00
C LEU A 175 12.77 5.83 -0.96
N VAL A 176 12.41 7.10 -1.14
CA VAL A 176 11.40 7.50 -2.14
C VAL A 176 11.88 7.19 -3.55
N VAL A 177 13.16 7.46 -3.88
CA VAL A 177 13.73 7.12 -5.19
C VAL A 177 13.70 5.60 -5.41
N ALA A 178 14.03 4.79 -4.39
CA ALA A 178 13.95 3.34 -4.48
C ALA A 178 12.50 2.86 -4.73
N LEU A 179 11.52 3.44 -4.02
CA LEU A 179 10.10 3.14 -4.24
C LEU A 179 9.67 3.49 -5.68
N LEU A 180 10.09 4.64 -6.20
CA LEU A 180 9.80 5.06 -7.57
C LEU A 180 10.49 4.16 -8.61
N ALA A 181 11.70 3.67 -8.33
CA ALA A 181 12.41 2.74 -9.20
C ALA A 181 11.70 1.38 -9.28
N VAL A 182 11.23 0.84 -8.16
CA VAL A 182 10.37 -0.36 -8.14
C VAL A 182 9.08 -0.09 -8.93
N GLY A 183 8.47 1.08 -8.75
CA GLY A 183 7.29 1.48 -9.53
C GLY A 183 7.53 1.50 -11.04
N LEU A 184 8.72 1.90 -11.49
CA LEU A 184 9.11 1.83 -12.90
C LEU A 184 9.17 0.38 -13.40
N ILE A 185 9.85 -0.50 -12.66
CA ILE A 185 9.96 -1.92 -13.02
C ILE A 185 8.58 -2.56 -13.14
N VAL A 186 7.72 -2.34 -12.15
CA VAL A 186 6.37 -2.88 -12.13
C VAL A 186 5.50 -2.31 -13.25
N SER A 187 5.66 -1.00 -13.56
CA SER A 187 4.95 -0.36 -14.67
C SER A 187 5.36 -0.94 -16.02
N LEU A 188 6.67 -1.14 -16.25
CA LEU A 188 7.18 -1.76 -17.47
C LEU A 188 6.70 -3.22 -17.62
N TYR A 189 6.71 -3.98 -16.53
CA TYR A 189 6.16 -5.34 -16.51
C TYR A 189 4.66 -5.36 -16.84
N ALA A 190 3.86 -4.46 -16.27
CA ALA A 190 2.44 -4.35 -16.57
C ALA A 190 2.18 -3.98 -18.06
N ILE A 191 3.00 -3.08 -18.62
CA ILE A 191 2.92 -2.68 -20.03
C ILE A 191 3.28 -3.86 -20.94
N SER A 192 4.24 -4.71 -20.58
CA SER A 192 4.60 -5.90 -21.38
C SER A 192 3.46 -6.93 -21.47
N GLN A 193 2.46 -6.87 -20.60
CA GLN A 193 1.28 -7.73 -20.64
C GLN A 193 0.18 -7.23 -21.60
N ILE A 194 0.25 -5.97 -22.08
CA ILE A 194 -0.79 -5.39 -22.97
C ILE A 194 -1.04 -6.24 -24.22
N PRO A 195 -0.02 -6.80 -24.91
CA PRO A 195 -0.24 -7.61 -26.10
C PRO A 195 -1.03 -8.91 -25.86
N SER A 196 -1.05 -9.43 -24.61
CA SER A 196 -1.83 -10.63 -24.27
C SER A 196 -3.34 -10.40 -24.29
N GLY A 197 -3.78 -9.14 -24.27
CA GLY A 197 -5.21 -8.77 -24.16
C GLY A 197 -5.83 -9.04 -22.79
N GLN A 198 -5.08 -9.59 -21.84
CA GLN A 198 -5.52 -9.83 -20.47
C GLN A 198 -5.36 -8.57 -19.60
N ARG A 199 -5.97 -8.60 -18.43
CA ARG A 199 -5.81 -7.53 -17.43
C ARG A 199 -4.41 -7.60 -16.83
N ALA A 200 -3.67 -6.49 -16.88
CA ALA A 200 -2.33 -6.45 -16.29
C ALA A 200 -2.38 -6.58 -14.75
N SER A 201 -1.47 -7.37 -14.23
CA SER A 201 -1.23 -7.62 -12.80
C SER A 201 0.23 -7.36 -12.45
N ALA A 202 0.54 -7.28 -11.14
CA ALA A 202 1.93 -7.15 -10.71
C ALA A 202 2.71 -8.46 -10.92
N PRO A 203 4.06 -8.40 -10.93
CA PRO A 203 4.87 -9.61 -10.97
C PRO A 203 4.52 -10.57 -9.83
N PHE A 204 4.57 -11.87 -10.09
CA PHE A 204 4.41 -12.92 -9.07
C PHE A 204 3.05 -12.96 -8.36
N GLU A 205 1.97 -12.53 -9.00
CA GLU A 205 0.59 -12.62 -8.47
C GLU A 205 -0.15 -13.90 -8.91
N GLY A 206 0.56 -14.95 -9.28
CA GLY A 206 -0.03 -16.20 -9.77
C GLY A 206 -0.66 -16.07 -11.17
N GLU A 207 -1.37 -17.13 -11.61
CA GLU A 207 -1.96 -17.18 -12.97
C GLU A 207 -3.15 -16.24 -13.17
N ILE A 208 -3.92 -15.99 -12.12
CA ILE A 208 -5.14 -15.16 -12.19
C ILE A 208 -4.79 -13.66 -12.06
N GLY A 209 -3.72 -13.35 -11.31
CA GLY A 209 -3.29 -11.99 -10.99
C GLY A 209 -4.31 -11.16 -10.21
N GLU A 210 -3.88 -10.04 -9.66
CA GLU A 210 -4.74 -9.11 -8.93
C GLU A 210 -4.69 -7.69 -9.52
N PRO A 211 -5.34 -7.43 -10.67
CA PRO A 211 -5.30 -6.12 -11.33
C PRO A 211 -5.78 -4.94 -10.45
N ASN A 212 -6.65 -5.18 -9.48
CA ASN A 212 -7.09 -4.13 -8.55
C ASN A 212 -5.97 -3.75 -7.58
N THR A 213 -5.16 -4.71 -7.14
CA THR A 213 -3.98 -4.50 -6.30
C THR A 213 -2.94 -3.65 -7.02
N LEU A 214 -2.56 -4.05 -8.23
CA LEU A 214 -1.65 -3.26 -9.06
C LEU A 214 -2.19 -1.85 -9.33
N GLY A 215 -3.46 -1.74 -9.70
CA GLY A 215 -4.08 -0.46 -9.99
C GLY A 215 -4.11 0.48 -8.78
N GLY A 216 -4.40 -0.03 -7.58
CA GLY A 216 -4.33 0.74 -6.33
C GLY A 216 -2.92 1.23 -6.01
N TYR A 217 -1.91 0.36 -6.18
CA TYR A 217 -0.51 0.74 -6.02
C TYR A 217 -0.09 1.84 -7.00
N LEU A 218 -0.45 1.71 -8.29
CA LEU A 218 -0.11 2.70 -9.31
C LEU A 218 -0.77 4.07 -9.03
N VAL A 219 -2.02 4.09 -8.56
CA VAL A 219 -2.69 5.33 -8.15
C VAL A 219 -1.99 5.95 -6.94
N PHE A 220 -1.60 5.15 -5.95
CA PHE A 220 -0.80 5.62 -4.82
C PHE A 220 0.51 6.26 -5.29
N LEU A 221 1.24 5.60 -6.18
CA LEU A 221 2.50 6.08 -6.73
C LEU A 221 2.32 7.39 -7.54
N LEU A 222 1.27 7.44 -8.37
CA LEU A 222 0.89 8.64 -9.14
C LEU A 222 0.57 9.82 -8.22
N ALA A 223 -0.06 9.58 -7.07
CA ALA A 223 -0.34 10.63 -6.10
C ALA A 223 0.93 11.18 -5.46
N ILE A 224 1.89 10.32 -5.08
CA ILE A 224 3.21 10.74 -4.59
C ILE A 224 3.94 11.56 -5.65
N MET A 225 3.98 11.08 -6.90
CA MET A 225 4.62 11.79 -8.01
C MET A 225 3.93 13.13 -8.31
N ALA A 226 2.61 13.20 -8.27
CA ALA A 226 1.86 14.44 -8.46
C ALA A 226 2.24 15.48 -7.40
N GLY A 227 2.32 15.09 -6.13
CA GLY A 227 2.77 15.96 -5.06
C GLY A 227 4.20 16.48 -5.29
N LEU A 228 5.13 15.61 -5.69
CA LEU A 228 6.50 16.00 -6.01
C LEU A 228 6.55 16.96 -7.21
N LEU A 229 5.84 16.65 -8.30
CA LEU A 229 5.78 17.48 -9.52
C LEU A 229 5.24 18.90 -9.27
N LEU A 230 4.35 19.06 -8.29
CA LEU A 230 3.79 20.36 -7.94
C LEU A 230 4.77 21.28 -7.21
N HIS A 231 5.82 20.73 -6.60
CA HIS A 231 6.76 21.48 -5.74
C HIS A 231 8.21 21.46 -6.23
N VAL A 232 8.66 20.39 -6.88
CA VAL A 232 10.03 20.29 -7.40
C VAL A 232 10.22 21.23 -8.60
N GLN A 233 11.35 21.92 -8.64
CA GLN A 233 11.71 22.85 -9.72
C GLN A 233 11.95 22.12 -11.06
N PHE A 234 11.92 22.89 -12.15
CA PHE A 234 12.28 22.37 -13.47
C PHE A 234 13.72 21.85 -13.48
N GLY A 235 13.90 20.61 -13.97
CA GLY A 235 15.19 19.96 -14.01
C GLY A 235 15.04 18.46 -14.35
N PRO A 236 16.14 17.70 -14.34
CA PRO A 236 16.14 16.30 -14.74
C PRO A 236 15.22 15.45 -13.85
N ILE A 237 15.10 15.77 -12.57
CA ILE A 237 14.19 15.06 -11.64
C ILE A 237 12.73 15.21 -12.08
N ARG A 238 12.33 16.39 -12.50
CA ARG A 238 10.96 16.65 -12.97
C ARG A 238 10.65 15.89 -14.26
N VAL A 239 11.61 15.85 -15.17
CA VAL A 239 11.49 15.07 -16.43
C VAL A 239 11.37 13.57 -16.10
N ALA A 240 12.22 13.06 -15.23
CA ALA A 240 12.15 11.66 -14.79
C ALA A 240 10.79 11.31 -14.16
N LEU A 241 10.24 12.18 -13.30
CA LEU A 241 8.91 12.00 -12.70
C LEU A 241 7.78 12.02 -13.75
N LEU A 242 7.89 12.88 -14.78
CA LEU A 242 6.90 12.91 -15.87
C LEU A 242 6.94 11.64 -16.72
N VAL A 243 8.15 11.18 -17.07
CA VAL A 243 8.35 9.95 -17.84
C VAL A 243 7.82 8.74 -17.06
N LEU A 244 8.20 8.62 -15.79
CA LEU A 244 7.70 7.54 -14.91
C LEU A 244 6.18 7.63 -14.75
N GLY A 245 5.63 8.84 -14.56
CA GLY A 245 4.20 9.06 -14.50
C GLY A 245 3.48 8.61 -15.76
N GLY A 246 4.06 8.84 -16.93
CA GLY A 246 3.55 8.35 -18.21
C GLY A 246 3.47 6.80 -18.25
N PHE A 247 4.55 6.10 -17.86
CA PHE A 247 4.55 4.65 -17.76
C PHE A 247 3.54 4.14 -16.73
N ALA A 248 3.43 4.79 -15.57
CA ALA A 248 2.48 4.40 -14.54
C ALA A 248 1.01 4.59 -14.99
N VAL A 249 0.71 5.65 -15.76
CA VAL A 249 -0.63 5.86 -16.35
C VAL A 249 -0.94 4.79 -17.39
N LEU A 250 -0.01 4.45 -18.28
CA LEU A 250 -0.19 3.38 -19.27
C LEU A 250 -0.41 2.02 -18.58
N ALA A 251 0.39 1.71 -17.55
CA ALA A 251 0.22 0.51 -16.75
C ALA A 251 -1.13 0.50 -16.03
N LEU A 252 -1.56 1.63 -15.45
CA LEU A 252 -2.87 1.76 -14.81
C LEU A 252 -4.02 1.47 -15.79
N MET A 253 -3.94 1.99 -17.03
CA MET A 253 -4.93 1.68 -18.06
C MET A 253 -4.97 0.19 -18.38
N ALA A 254 -3.82 -0.49 -18.43
CA ALA A 254 -3.73 -1.93 -18.70
C ALA A 254 -4.35 -2.81 -17.60
N THR A 255 -4.49 -2.31 -16.36
CA THR A 255 -5.15 -3.08 -15.28
C THR A 255 -6.63 -3.32 -15.51
N LEU A 256 -7.31 -2.50 -16.30
CA LEU A 256 -8.77 -2.49 -16.50
C LEU A 256 -9.55 -2.50 -15.17
N SER A 257 -8.99 -1.83 -14.14
CA SER A 257 -9.56 -1.76 -12.79
C SER A 257 -10.42 -0.51 -12.61
N ARG A 258 -11.73 -0.70 -12.48
CA ARG A 258 -12.69 0.41 -12.30
C ARG A 258 -12.51 1.17 -11.00
N SER A 259 -12.21 0.46 -9.89
CA SER A 259 -11.89 1.09 -8.61
C SER A 259 -10.66 1.99 -8.69
N SER A 260 -9.64 1.55 -9.44
CA SER A 260 -8.43 2.32 -9.64
C SER A 260 -8.66 3.52 -10.57
N TYR A 261 -9.51 3.40 -11.57
CA TYR A 261 -9.92 4.54 -12.42
C TYR A 261 -10.71 5.59 -11.62
N LEU A 262 -11.62 5.15 -10.74
CA LEU A 262 -12.35 6.06 -9.83
C LEU A 262 -11.36 6.79 -8.91
N ALA A 263 -10.42 6.06 -8.31
CA ALA A 263 -9.40 6.65 -7.45
C ALA A 263 -8.48 7.63 -8.21
N GLY A 264 -8.13 7.31 -9.45
CA GLY A 264 -7.39 8.21 -10.35
C GLY A 264 -8.17 9.49 -10.68
N ALA A 265 -9.47 9.39 -10.94
CA ALA A 265 -10.33 10.56 -11.16
C ALA A 265 -10.42 11.43 -9.90
N VAL A 266 -10.58 10.82 -8.71
CA VAL A 266 -10.58 11.53 -7.44
C VAL A 266 -9.21 12.17 -7.16
N LEU A 267 -8.10 11.52 -7.52
CA LEU A 267 -6.76 12.10 -7.46
C LEU A 267 -6.65 13.37 -8.31
N LEU A 268 -7.08 13.32 -9.57
CA LEU A 268 -7.06 14.49 -10.47
C LEU A 268 -7.92 15.63 -9.90
N MET A 269 -9.10 15.31 -9.38
CA MET A 269 -9.98 16.28 -8.72
C MET A 269 -9.31 16.89 -7.48
N ALA A 270 -8.67 16.09 -6.62
CA ALA A 270 -7.95 16.56 -5.44
C ALA A 270 -6.77 17.47 -5.82
N VAL A 271 -6.01 17.15 -6.87
CA VAL A 271 -4.97 18.04 -7.41
C VAL A 271 -5.59 19.35 -7.89
N GLY A 272 -6.70 19.31 -8.63
CA GLY A 272 -7.43 20.49 -9.08
C GLY A 272 -7.88 21.39 -7.93
N LEU A 273 -8.48 20.80 -6.90
CA LEU A 273 -8.95 21.52 -5.70
C LEU A 273 -7.80 22.15 -4.90
N THR A 274 -6.67 21.45 -4.76
CA THR A 274 -5.51 22.00 -4.03
C THR A 274 -4.77 23.07 -4.85
N GLN A 275 -4.89 23.09 -6.17
CA GLN A 275 -4.22 24.01 -7.09
C GLN A 275 -5.18 24.94 -7.84
N TRP A 276 -6.40 25.14 -7.33
CA TRP A 276 -7.44 25.90 -8.03
C TRP A 276 -7.04 27.34 -8.39
N ARG A 277 -6.09 27.94 -7.65
CA ARG A 277 -5.53 29.27 -7.94
C ARG A 277 -4.41 29.26 -8.98
N ARG A 278 -4.01 28.09 -9.49
CA ARG A 278 -2.92 27.95 -10.48
C ARG A 278 -3.49 27.57 -11.85
N PRO A 279 -3.85 28.53 -12.71
CA PRO A 279 -4.53 28.24 -13.99
C PRO A 279 -3.75 27.29 -14.88
N ARG A 280 -2.41 27.38 -14.90
CA ARG A 280 -1.57 26.45 -15.68
C ARG A 280 -1.75 24.99 -15.26
N VAL A 281 -1.87 24.70 -13.96
CA VAL A 281 -2.11 23.34 -13.46
C VAL A 281 -3.50 22.88 -13.88
N LEU A 282 -4.51 23.75 -13.73
CA LEU A 282 -5.87 23.43 -14.16
C LEU A 282 -5.96 23.16 -15.66
N THR A 283 -5.27 23.95 -16.49
CA THR A 283 -5.19 23.70 -17.94
C THR A 283 -4.59 22.32 -18.24
N VAL A 284 -3.47 21.96 -17.59
CA VAL A 284 -2.86 20.63 -17.75
C VAL A 284 -3.82 19.53 -17.32
N LEU A 285 -4.51 19.69 -16.20
CA LEU A 285 -5.53 18.70 -15.75
C LEU A 285 -6.68 18.56 -16.73
N LEU A 286 -7.19 19.67 -17.29
CA LEU A 286 -8.24 19.64 -18.31
C LEU A 286 -7.76 18.96 -19.58
N VAL A 287 -6.53 19.21 -20.01
CA VAL A 287 -5.92 18.51 -21.15
C VAL A 287 -5.80 17.01 -20.87
N ILE A 288 -5.31 16.61 -19.70
CA ILE A 288 -5.25 15.18 -19.30
C ILE A 288 -6.65 14.58 -19.32
N LEU A 289 -7.64 15.24 -18.71
CA LEU A 289 -9.01 14.76 -18.64
C LEU A 289 -9.64 14.60 -20.04
N ALA A 290 -9.31 15.47 -20.98
CA ALA A 290 -9.75 15.38 -22.38
C ALA A 290 -9.01 14.28 -23.17
N LEU A 291 -7.69 14.16 -22.96
CA LEU A 291 -6.85 13.20 -23.71
C LEU A 291 -7.02 11.76 -23.22
N VAL A 292 -7.26 11.52 -21.91
CA VAL A 292 -7.42 10.16 -21.38
C VAL A 292 -8.54 9.38 -22.09
N PRO A 293 -9.79 9.87 -22.23
CA PRO A 293 -10.83 9.17 -22.97
C PRO A 293 -10.53 9.04 -24.48
N LEU A 294 -9.82 10.05 -25.05
CA LEU A 294 -9.49 10.05 -26.48
C LEU A 294 -8.44 9.00 -26.82
N LEU A 295 -7.37 8.94 -26.02
CA LEU A 295 -6.23 8.03 -26.22
C LEU A 295 -6.42 6.66 -25.58
N ALA A 296 -7.47 6.48 -24.74
CA ALA A 296 -7.73 5.21 -24.08
C ALA A 296 -7.89 4.08 -25.10
N PRO A 297 -7.22 2.94 -24.90
CA PRO A 297 -7.38 1.75 -25.72
C PRO A 297 -8.84 1.30 -25.80
N ALA A 298 -9.22 0.60 -26.89
CA ALA A 298 -10.58 0.14 -27.10
C ALA A 298 -11.11 -0.70 -25.93
N ASN A 299 -10.28 -1.56 -25.35
CA ASN A 299 -10.62 -2.40 -24.20
C ASN A 299 -10.98 -1.57 -22.95
N VAL A 300 -10.28 -0.43 -22.72
CA VAL A 300 -10.60 0.49 -21.61
C VAL A 300 -11.95 1.15 -21.84
N LYS A 301 -12.17 1.67 -23.06
CA LYS A 301 -13.46 2.29 -23.44
C LYS A 301 -14.61 1.31 -23.30
N GLN A 302 -14.43 0.08 -23.79
CA GLN A 302 -15.40 -0.99 -23.67
C GLN A 302 -15.68 -1.28 -22.18
N ARG A 303 -14.67 -1.42 -21.35
CA ARG A 303 -14.81 -1.72 -19.91
C ARG A 303 -15.57 -0.62 -19.14
N VAL A 304 -15.35 0.64 -19.50
CA VAL A 304 -16.09 1.78 -18.92
C VAL A 304 -17.55 1.77 -19.43
N ASN A 305 -17.76 1.56 -20.72
CA ASN A 305 -19.10 1.49 -21.28
C ASN A 305 -19.93 0.32 -20.71
N GLU A 306 -19.32 -0.85 -20.52
CA GLU A 306 -19.98 -2.01 -19.91
C GLU A 306 -20.50 -1.68 -18.49
N THR A 307 -19.80 -0.80 -17.76
CA THR A 307 -20.24 -0.38 -16.42
C THR A 307 -21.55 0.40 -16.44
N PHE A 308 -21.76 1.24 -17.45
CA PHE A 308 -22.92 2.14 -17.53
C PHE A 308 -24.00 1.67 -18.51
N PHE A 309 -23.66 0.81 -19.47
CA PHE A 309 -24.56 0.40 -20.54
C PHE A 309 -24.65 -1.14 -20.71
N GLY A 310 -24.21 -1.90 -19.70
CA GLY A 310 -24.04 -3.36 -19.74
C GLY A 310 -25.32 -4.20 -19.82
N ARG A 311 -26.35 -3.75 -20.57
CA ARG A 311 -27.60 -4.49 -20.79
C ARG A 311 -27.44 -5.91 -21.38
N GLN A 312 -26.26 -6.24 -21.94
CA GLN A 312 -26.03 -7.50 -22.64
C GLN A 312 -25.42 -8.61 -21.76
N TYR A 313 -25.03 -8.33 -20.50
CA TYR A 313 -24.23 -9.27 -19.69
C TYR A 313 -24.90 -9.73 -18.39
N GLY A 314 -26.22 -9.88 -18.36
CA GLY A 314 -26.91 -10.64 -17.29
C GLY A 314 -26.96 -9.99 -15.91
N GLY A 315 -26.70 -8.70 -15.78
CA GLY A 315 -26.85 -7.97 -14.50
C GLY A 315 -28.33 -7.82 -14.14
N GLU A 316 -28.75 -8.33 -12.98
CA GLU A 316 -30.14 -8.31 -12.50
C GLU A 316 -30.56 -6.97 -11.87
N ILE A 317 -29.58 -6.15 -11.40
CA ILE A 317 -29.87 -4.89 -10.71
C ILE A 317 -29.93 -3.74 -11.71
N LYS A 318 -31.03 -3.01 -11.68
CA LYS A 318 -31.24 -1.79 -12.45
C LYS A 318 -31.28 -0.58 -11.53
N VAL A 319 -30.52 0.45 -11.84
CA VAL A 319 -30.61 1.76 -11.19
C VAL A 319 -31.21 2.72 -12.21
N GLY A 320 -32.52 2.98 -12.09
CA GLY A 320 -33.28 3.72 -13.08
C GLY A 320 -33.33 2.97 -14.42
N THR A 321 -32.85 3.60 -15.50
CA THR A 321 -32.77 3.02 -16.85
C THR A 321 -31.45 2.29 -17.14
N VAL A 322 -30.48 2.36 -16.23
CA VAL A 322 -29.14 1.80 -16.39
C VAL A 322 -29.06 0.41 -15.75
N GLY A 323 -28.76 -0.62 -16.56
CA GLY A 323 -28.45 -1.97 -16.05
C GLY A 323 -26.99 -2.04 -15.63
N LEU A 324 -26.75 -2.52 -14.42
CA LEU A 324 -25.39 -2.74 -13.92
C LEU A 324 -24.83 -4.05 -14.45
N ASP A 325 -23.49 -4.09 -14.66
CA ASP A 325 -22.81 -5.33 -15.06
C ASP A 325 -22.82 -6.38 -13.94
N LEU A 326 -22.55 -7.64 -14.29
CA LEU A 326 -22.57 -8.76 -13.34
C LEU A 326 -21.65 -8.52 -12.13
N SER A 327 -20.42 -8.06 -12.36
CA SER A 327 -19.43 -7.80 -11.28
C SER A 327 -19.90 -6.73 -10.29
N THR A 328 -20.52 -5.65 -10.76
CA THR A 328 -21.09 -4.61 -9.90
C THR A 328 -22.33 -5.13 -9.17
N THR A 329 -23.15 -5.89 -9.84
CA THR A 329 -24.35 -6.53 -9.27
C THR A 329 -23.97 -7.48 -8.12
N GLU A 330 -22.99 -8.35 -8.32
CA GLU A 330 -22.49 -9.27 -7.28
C GLU A 330 -21.88 -8.53 -6.07
N ARG A 331 -21.15 -7.43 -6.30
CA ARG A 331 -20.68 -6.56 -5.22
C ARG A 331 -21.82 -5.96 -4.41
N LEU A 332 -22.82 -5.39 -5.06
CA LEU A 332 -23.96 -4.80 -4.36
C LEU A 332 -24.77 -5.85 -3.59
N LYS A 333 -24.94 -7.05 -4.14
CA LYS A 333 -25.55 -8.17 -3.43
C LYS A 333 -24.72 -8.55 -2.18
N SER A 334 -23.41 -8.66 -2.31
CA SER A 334 -22.49 -8.93 -1.21
C SER A 334 -22.56 -7.83 -0.12
N TRP A 335 -22.59 -6.57 -0.52
CA TRP A 335 -22.76 -5.45 0.43
C TRP A 335 -24.10 -5.51 1.17
N ALA A 336 -25.19 -5.74 0.43
CA ALA A 336 -26.52 -5.86 1.01
C ALA A 336 -26.60 -7.02 2.01
N TYR A 337 -25.97 -8.15 1.68
CA TYR A 337 -25.88 -9.31 2.56
C TYR A 337 -25.14 -8.95 3.86
N VAL A 338 -23.93 -8.40 3.77
CA VAL A 338 -23.13 -8.03 4.94
C VAL A 338 -23.84 -6.99 5.82
N LEU A 339 -24.41 -5.95 5.20
CA LEU A 339 -25.09 -4.88 5.95
C LEU A 339 -26.39 -5.36 6.63
N LYS A 340 -27.14 -6.24 5.97
CA LYS A 340 -28.35 -6.86 6.57
C LYS A 340 -28.00 -7.72 7.77
N ASP A 341 -26.92 -8.45 7.66
CA ASP A 341 -26.49 -9.40 8.69
C ASP A 341 -25.76 -8.71 9.86
N TRP A 342 -25.03 -7.61 9.59
CA TRP A 342 -24.32 -6.81 10.57
C TRP A 342 -25.22 -6.28 11.71
N VAL A 343 -26.51 -6.08 11.48
CA VAL A 343 -27.46 -5.62 12.50
C VAL A 343 -27.50 -6.53 13.74
N HIS A 344 -27.10 -7.80 13.60
CA HIS A 344 -27.03 -8.76 14.70
C HIS A 344 -25.78 -8.57 15.57
N ASP A 345 -24.68 -8.07 14.99
CA ASP A 345 -23.38 -7.87 15.67
C ASP A 345 -22.85 -6.45 15.44
N PRO A 346 -23.57 -5.37 15.82
CA PRO A 346 -23.31 -4.02 15.30
C PRO A 346 -22.04 -3.38 15.87
N ILE A 347 -21.59 -3.73 17.08
CA ILE A 347 -20.47 -3.06 17.78
C ILE A 347 -19.12 -3.64 17.35
N LEU A 348 -18.95 -4.95 17.41
CA LEU A 348 -17.68 -5.63 17.15
C LEU A 348 -17.68 -6.42 15.84
N GLY A 349 -18.81 -6.55 15.15
CA GLY A 349 -18.93 -7.38 13.96
C GLY A 349 -18.68 -8.86 14.26
N ARG A 350 -18.40 -9.66 13.21
CA ARG A 350 -18.19 -11.11 13.32
C ARG A 350 -16.73 -11.55 13.40
N GLY A 351 -15.80 -10.62 13.54
CA GLY A 351 -14.37 -10.90 13.55
C GLY A 351 -13.73 -10.88 12.16
N ILE A 352 -12.43 -10.69 12.13
CA ILE A 352 -11.64 -10.74 10.90
C ILE A 352 -11.82 -12.10 10.24
N THR A 353 -12.18 -12.13 8.96
CA THR A 353 -12.55 -13.33 8.19
C THR A 353 -13.90 -13.97 8.57
N GLY A 354 -14.70 -13.36 9.45
CA GLY A 354 -16.02 -13.85 9.84
C GLY A 354 -17.09 -13.76 8.75
N TYR A 355 -16.81 -13.01 7.68
CA TYR A 355 -17.65 -12.97 6.48
C TYR A 355 -16.95 -13.61 5.27
N ALA A 356 -17.75 -14.16 4.38
CA ALA A 356 -17.31 -14.43 3.02
C ALA A 356 -16.91 -13.12 2.32
N TRP A 357 -16.29 -13.23 1.17
CA TRP A 357 -15.70 -12.10 0.45
C TRP A 357 -16.66 -10.91 0.24
N ALA A 358 -16.26 -9.73 0.70
CA ALA A 358 -16.87 -8.45 0.34
C ALA A 358 -15.80 -7.54 -0.31
N ASP A 359 -16.00 -7.18 -1.57
CA ASP A 359 -15.09 -6.30 -2.31
C ASP A 359 -15.43 -4.83 -2.06
N ALA A 360 -15.35 -4.39 -0.81
CA ALA A 360 -15.43 -2.99 -0.42
C ALA A 360 -14.86 -2.82 0.99
N GLN A 361 -13.87 -1.96 1.12
CA GLN A 361 -13.18 -1.74 2.39
C GLN A 361 -14.14 -1.40 3.55
N TYR A 362 -15.07 -0.49 3.32
CA TYR A 362 -15.95 0.02 4.38
C TYR A 362 -16.97 -1.01 4.83
N VAL A 363 -17.55 -1.74 3.89
CA VAL A 363 -18.50 -2.83 4.16
C VAL A 363 -17.80 -3.96 4.92
N LYS A 364 -16.55 -4.28 4.52
CA LYS A 364 -15.73 -5.27 5.18
C LYS A 364 -15.41 -4.87 6.61
N ILE A 365 -14.99 -3.62 6.86
CA ILE A 365 -14.70 -3.12 8.22
C ILE A 365 -15.96 -3.22 9.09
N ILE A 366 -17.10 -2.76 8.60
CA ILE A 366 -18.36 -2.81 9.35
C ILE A 366 -18.75 -4.26 9.65
N GLY A 367 -18.69 -5.16 8.68
CA GLY A 367 -19.03 -6.56 8.88
C GLY A 367 -18.11 -7.27 9.86
N GLU A 368 -16.79 -7.11 9.69
CA GLU A 368 -15.79 -7.83 10.46
C GLU A 368 -15.53 -7.23 11.85
N THR A 369 -15.55 -5.89 11.99
CA THR A 369 -15.15 -5.21 13.24
C THR A 369 -16.20 -4.22 13.76
N GLY A 370 -17.35 -4.16 13.13
CA GLY A 370 -18.48 -3.34 13.56
C GLY A 370 -18.22 -1.84 13.56
N LEU A 371 -19.03 -1.10 14.29
CA LEU A 371 -18.86 0.34 14.49
C LEU A 371 -17.58 0.69 15.25
N ALA A 372 -17.13 -0.17 16.15
CA ALA A 372 -15.86 0.02 16.86
C ALA A 372 -14.68 0.04 15.89
N GLY A 373 -14.64 -0.92 14.93
CA GLY A 373 -13.62 -0.94 13.90
C GLY A 373 -13.70 0.22 12.93
N LEU A 374 -14.90 0.61 12.50
CA LEU A 374 -15.09 1.77 11.63
C LEU A 374 -14.63 3.07 12.33
N GLY A 375 -14.96 3.24 13.62
CA GLY A 375 -14.52 4.39 14.43
C GLY A 375 -12.99 4.40 14.60
N ALA A 376 -12.37 3.25 14.92
CA ALA A 376 -10.93 3.13 15.05
C ALA A 376 -10.21 3.37 13.71
N PHE A 377 -10.73 2.86 12.60
CA PHE A 377 -10.24 3.14 11.27
C PHE A 377 -10.34 4.65 10.95
N GLY A 378 -11.50 5.26 11.19
CA GLY A 378 -11.70 6.72 11.02
C GLY A 378 -10.71 7.53 11.85
N PHE A 379 -10.39 7.08 13.07
CA PHE A 379 -9.40 7.72 13.93
C PHE A 379 -7.99 7.66 13.34
N ILE A 380 -7.57 6.51 12.76
CA ILE A 380 -6.29 6.39 12.04
C ILE A 380 -6.25 7.36 10.86
N ILE A 381 -7.28 7.37 10.01
CA ILE A 381 -7.36 8.23 8.82
C ILE A 381 -7.30 9.70 9.21
N TYR A 382 -8.04 10.11 10.23
CA TYR A 382 -8.02 11.48 10.75
C TYR A 382 -6.62 11.88 11.23
N ARG A 383 -5.95 11.02 11.98
CA ARG A 383 -4.59 11.29 12.50
C ARG A 383 -3.55 11.33 11.39
N LEU A 384 -3.63 10.41 10.41
CA LEU A 384 -2.79 10.43 9.20
C LEU A 384 -2.95 11.74 8.43
N TRP A 385 -4.19 12.13 8.15
CA TRP A 385 -4.49 13.39 7.48
C TRP A 385 -3.92 14.59 8.23
N ARG A 386 -4.17 14.67 9.53
CA ARG A 386 -3.68 15.77 10.37
C ARG A 386 -2.17 15.87 10.37
N CYS A 387 -1.47 14.76 10.59
CA CYS A 387 -0.02 14.74 10.64
C CYS A 387 0.61 15.04 9.27
N ALA A 388 0.07 14.49 8.19
CA ALA A 388 0.54 14.79 6.84
C ALA A 388 0.30 16.26 6.46
N ARG A 389 -0.84 16.84 6.87
CA ARG A 389 -1.13 18.26 6.67
C ARG A 389 -0.18 19.16 7.48
N GLU A 390 0.10 18.81 8.74
CA GLU A 390 1.08 19.53 9.56
C GLU A 390 2.47 19.46 8.93
N SER A 391 2.90 18.28 8.45
CA SER A 391 4.15 18.12 7.71
C SER A 391 4.18 18.97 6.44
N PHE A 392 3.12 18.95 5.64
CA PHE A 392 3.02 19.76 4.42
C PHE A 392 3.15 21.27 4.69
N LEU A 393 2.50 21.76 5.74
CA LEU A 393 2.51 23.19 6.06
C LEU A 393 3.84 23.65 6.68
N SER A 394 4.54 22.77 7.40
CA SER A 394 5.81 23.09 8.04
C SER A 394 7.01 23.04 7.10
N GLN A 395 6.96 22.26 6.00
CA GLN A 395 8.12 22.10 5.12
C GLN A 395 8.37 23.26 4.19
N THR A 396 9.64 23.70 4.11
CA THR A 396 10.14 24.70 3.15
C THR A 396 10.90 24.04 2.00
N ASP A 397 11.54 22.89 2.24
CA ASP A 397 12.22 22.12 1.20
C ASP A 397 11.21 21.61 0.17
N PRO A 398 11.44 21.86 -1.15
CA PRO A 398 10.50 21.48 -2.20
C PRO A 398 10.20 19.98 -2.27
N PHE A 399 11.21 19.12 -2.04
CA PHE A 399 11.02 17.67 -2.08
C PHE A 399 10.19 17.18 -0.89
N ALA A 400 10.55 17.60 0.33
CA ALA A 400 9.82 17.21 1.55
C ALA A 400 8.37 17.73 1.50
N LYS A 401 8.16 18.95 1.05
CA LYS A 401 6.82 19.52 0.86
C LYS A 401 6.03 18.77 -0.20
N GLY A 402 6.68 18.41 -1.30
CA GLY A 402 6.09 17.61 -2.37
C GLY A 402 5.70 16.22 -1.91
N LEU A 403 6.55 15.56 -1.14
CA LEU A 403 6.27 14.23 -0.56
C LEU A 403 5.07 14.27 0.40
N ALA A 404 5.03 15.26 1.31
CA ALA A 404 3.92 15.41 2.25
C ALA A 404 2.59 15.73 1.53
N HIS A 405 2.62 16.59 0.49
CA HIS A 405 1.46 16.88 -0.35
C HIS A 405 1.02 15.64 -1.13
N GLY A 406 1.96 14.91 -1.73
CA GLY A 406 1.69 13.67 -2.46
C GLY A 406 1.03 12.62 -1.57
N PHE A 407 1.46 12.50 -0.32
CA PHE A 407 0.86 11.58 0.63
C PHE A 407 -0.58 12.00 1.03
N LEU A 408 -0.87 13.29 1.17
CA LEU A 408 -2.25 13.78 1.37
C LEU A 408 -3.15 13.43 0.17
N LEU A 409 -2.65 13.63 -1.05
CA LEU A 409 -3.36 13.24 -2.28
C LEU A 409 -3.56 11.73 -2.35
N ALA A 410 -2.54 10.94 -1.96
CA ALA A 410 -2.60 9.49 -1.91
C ALA A 410 -3.65 9.01 -0.90
N LEU A 411 -3.73 9.62 0.27
CA LEU A 411 -4.73 9.27 1.29
C LEU A 411 -6.15 9.44 0.74
N VAL A 412 -6.44 10.56 0.07
CA VAL A 412 -7.76 10.81 -0.56
C VAL A 412 -8.04 9.78 -1.66
N ALA A 413 -7.06 9.52 -2.53
CA ALA A 413 -7.22 8.57 -3.62
C ALA A 413 -7.42 7.12 -3.11
N MET A 414 -6.71 6.71 -2.06
CA MET A 414 -6.86 5.39 -1.46
C MET A 414 -8.21 5.22 -0.76
N LEU A 415 -8.75 6.26 -0.13
CA LEU A 415 -10.11 6.23 0.40
C LEU A 415 -11.15 6.02 -0.72
N ALA A 416 -10.97 6.67 -1.86
CA ALA A 416 -11.84 6.45 -3.02
C ALA A 416 -11.66 5.04 -3.62
N HIS A 417 -10.43 4.52 -3.70
CA HIS A 417 -10.15 3.16 -4.14
C HIS A 417 -10.84 2.12 -3.25
N GLY A 418 -10.89 2.39 -1.93
CA GLY A 418 -11.54 1.56 -0.93
C GLY A 418 -13.06 1.39 -1.11
N ILE A 419 -13.71 2.20 -1.94
CA ILE A 419 -15.13 2.03 -2.27
C ILE A 419 -15.35 0.73 -3.07
N GLY A 420 -14.44 0.38 -3.97
CA GLY A 420 -14.58 -0.78 -4.86
C GLY A 420 -13.53 -1.87 -4.68
N ALA A 421 -12.66 -1.76 -3.68
CA ALA A 421 -11.62 -2.74 -3.37
C ALA A 421 -11.28 -2.73 -1.88
N ASN A 422 -10.67 -3.80 -1.38
CA ASN A 422 -10.24 -3.91 0.01
C ASN A 422 -8.85 -3.26 0.24
N THR A 423 -8.71 -1.99 -0.13
CA THR A 423 -7.44 -1.26 -0.25
C THR A 423 -6.56 -1.31 0.99
N PHE A 424 -7.19 -1.08 2.18
CA PHE A 424 -6.45 -0.93 3.45
C PHE A 424 -6.13 -2.26 4.15
N ILE A 425 -6.31 -3.38 3.44
CA ILE A 425 -5.88 -4.71 3.89
C ILE A 425 -4.96 -5.40 2.87
N ILE A 426 -4.81 -4.82 1.67
CA ILE A 426 -3.94 -5.35 0.63
C ILE A 426 -2.51 -4.94 0.95
N ILE A 427 -1.67 -5.92 1.32
CA ILE A 427 -0.31 -5.71 1.79
C ILE A 427 0.52 -4.95 0.75
N ARG A 428 0.49 -5.34 -0.52
CA ARG A 428 1.22 -4.68 -1.62
C ARG A 428 0.89 -3.20 -1.81
N ILE A 429 -0.26 -2.71 -1.32
CA ILE A 429 -0.62 -1.30 -1.31
C ILE A 429 -0.23 -0.68 0.04
N MET A 430 -0.48 -1.40 1.14
CA MET A 430 -0.33 -0.85 2.49
C MET A 430 1.10 -0.75 2.97
N GLU A 431 1.99 -1.63 2.57
CA GLU A 431 3.41 -1.50 2.92
C GLU A 431 4.04 -0.22 2.35
N PRO A 432 3.95 0.09 1.02
CA PRO A 432 4.40 1.38 0.50
C PRO A 432 3.68 2.57 1.12
N PHE A 433 2.39 2.43 1.42
CA PHE A 433 1.60 3.47 2.07
C PHE A 433 2.14 3.78 3.47
N TRP A 434 2.35 2.76 4.32
CA TRP A 434 2.84 2.96 5.68
C TRP A 434 4.33 3.32 5.74
N LEU A 435 5.13 2.88 4.77
CA LEU A 435 6.48 3.39 4.56
C LEU A 435 6.45 4.91 4.33
N CYS A 436 5.66 5.39 3.38
CA CYS A 436 5.53 6.83 3.11
C CYS A 436 4.91 7.58 4.29
N ALA A 437 3.94 7.00 5.01
CA ALA A 437 3.41 7.58 6.24
C ALA A 437 4.51 7.83 7.28
N GLY A 438 5.39 6.84 7.48
CA GLY A 438 6.55 6.97 8.37
C GLY A 438 7.53 8.05 7.92
N LEU A 439 7.85 8.09 6.62
CA LEU A 439 8.73 9.12 6.07
C LEU A 439 8.15 10.53 6.25
N VAL A 440 6.88 10.74 5.91
CA VAL A 440 6.19 12.04 6.05
C VAL A 440 6.10 12.47 7.51
N MET A 441 5.90 11.53 8.44
CA MET A 441 5.86 11.81 9.87
C MET A 441 7.19 12.33 10.41
N LEU A 442 8.31 11.89 9.84
CA LEU A 442 9.66 12.30 10.25
C LEU A 442 10.09 13.66 9.71
N LEU A 443 9.50 14.14 8.61
CA LEU A 443 9.94 15.36 7.93
C LEU A 443 10.06 16.58 8.86
N PRO A 444 9.09 16.92 9.73
CA PRO A 444 9.21 18.08 10.62
C PRO A 444 10.39 17.99 11.59
N THR A 445 10.67 16.79 12.08
CA THR A 445 11.78 16.55 13.01
C THR A 445 13.14 16.61 12.29
N LEU A 446 13.23 16.05 11.08
CA LEU A 446 14.47 16.01 10.31
C LEU A 446 14.86 17.38 9.74
N SER A 447 13.90 18.28 9.56
CA SER A 447 14.14 19.66 9.10
C SER A 447 14.45 20.65 10.23
N GLY A 448 14.45 20.21 11.49
CA GLY A 448 14.66 21.09 12.66
C GLY A 448 13.54 22.11 12.91
N GLN A 449 12.40 21.96 12.23
CA GLN A 449 11.27 22.90 12.29
C GLN A 449 10.23 22.58 13.36
N ALA A 450 10.38 21.48 14.07
CA ALA A 450 9.57 21.12 15.22
C ALA A 450 10.49 20.74 16.38
N GLU A 451 10.20 21.23 17.59
CA GLU A 451 10.65 20.56 18.79
C GLU A 451 10.31 19.07 18.66
N PRO A 452 11.21 18.18 19.10
CA PRO A 452 10.97 16.75 18.95
C PRO A 452 9.67 16.38 19.66
N ARG A 453 8.57 16.32 18.94
CA ARG A 453 7.30 15.67 19.37
C ARG A 453 7.51 14.18 19.64
N ILE A 454 8.69 13.75 19.43
CA ILE A 454 9.29 12.47 19.69
C ILE A 454 10.19 12.69 20.87
N LYS A 455 9.65 12.57 22.08
CA LYS A 455 10.46 12.59 23.30
C LYS A 455 11.43 11.43 23.25
N PRO A 456 12.75 11.65 23.40
CA PRO A 456 13.63 10.59 23.86
C PRO A 456 13.07 10.13 25.22
N GLN A 457 12.79 8.85 25.38
CA GLN A 457 12.52 8.34 26.71
C GLN A 457 13.78 8.60 27.54
N GLU A 458 13.66 9.42 28.58
CA GLU A 458 14.70 9.59 29.57
C GLU A 458 15.06 8.21 30.11
N ALA A 459 16.34 7.87 30.02
CA ALA A 459 16.88 6.66 30.63
C ALA A 459 16.65 6.75 32.14
N VAL A 460 15.80 5.87 32.66
CA VAL A 460 15.67 5.61 34.10
C VAL A 460 16.70 4.57 34.51
#